data_300d4209102a7fe61e5a9a62f082595c
#
_entry.id   300d4209102a7fe61e5a9a62f082595c
#
_cell.length_a   1.000
_cell.length_b   1.000
_cell.length_c   1.000
_cell.angle_alpha   90.00
_cell.angle_beta   90.00
_cell.angle_gamma   90.00
#
_symmetry.space_group_name_H-M   'P 1'
#
loop_
_entity.id
_entity.type
_entity.pdbx_description
1 polymer ?
#
loop_
_entity_poly.entity_id
_entity_poly.type
_entity_poly.pdbx_seq_one_letter_code
_entity_poly.pdbx_strand_id
1 'polypeptide(L)'
;MNAKLADQQTGSEGVSEQELLEEFVRHLEGASSFSVAPERHYEVEFPALDGRQRLDALLRVDGNHDVWLAIEMKREAFPRDIKNALWQLDEYQRAVQGEKDVIPVVLAHNLSPGARELLRSRNVAYYDASGSLFLRRGEVVIDIDRPAAPAPRSRSGSLFAGAREQVIHALLNARGEWITGKELAEQAKTSSFTVSQTLSELERMEWVKTDGGGRTARRRLEQPGALLDAWAAAWKERAEARSRWFAFSANPRVLPDSIAEKLHAADEAHWCISGAVAGNALAPLLTSVDVVDLIVAPGRARSVAAAAGAKPAEKGANLVIVERSGASDLFRRSMPDHPAPLASPFIVYLDLLKDARGRNQELASQLRSTVLKV
;
A
#
# COMPACT_ATOMS: atom_id res chain seq x y z
N MET A 1 -20.71 -39.84 -33.14
CA MET A 1 -19.47 -39.26 -33.65
C MET A 1 -19.43 -37.83 -33.15
N ASN A 2 -18.97 -37.68 -31.88
CA ASN A 2 -18.90 -36.38 -31.17
C ASN A 2 -17.46 -36.11 -30.76
N ALA A 3 -16.84 -35.17 -31.44
CA ALA A 3 -15.53 -34.68 -31.10
C ALA A 3 -15.65 -33.67 -29.94
N LYS A 4 -14.95 -33.95 -28.84
CA LYS A 4 -14.71 -33.05 -27.75
C LYS A 4 -13.81 -31.89 -28.24
N LEU A 5 -14.31 -30.69 -28.22
CA LEU A 5 -13.50 -29.47 -28.27
C LEU A 5 -12.93 -29.25 -26.86
N ALA A 6 -11.64 -29.43 -26.75
CA ALA A 6 -10.89 -29.04 -25.56
C ALA A 6 -10.76 -27.51 -25.52
N ASP A 7 -11.22 -26.96 -24.43
CA ASP A 7 -11.11 -25.53 -24.08
C ASP A 7 -9.66 -25.21 -23.78
N GLN A 8 -8.95 -24.53 -24.67
CA GLN A 8 -7.67 -23.94 -24.45
C GLN A 8 -7.87 -22.57 -23.81
N GLN A 9 -7.85 -22.51 -22.50
CA GLN A 9 -7.66 -21.26 -21.79
C GLN A 9 -6.17 -20.90 -21.78
N THR A 10 -5.75 -20.11 -22.73
CA THR A 10 -4.50 -19.35 -22.69
C THR A 10 -4.64 -18.24 -21.66
N GLY A 11 -4.13 -18.46 -20.44
CA GLY A 11 -4.03 -17.46 -19.38
C GLY A 11 -2.56 -17.24 -19.00
N SER A 12 -2.11 -16.03 -19.03
CA SER A 12 -0.86 -15.42 -18.56
C SER A 12 0.09 -16.34 -17.78
N GLU A 13 1.31 -16.48 -18.29
CA GLU A 13 2.45 -17.16 -17.69
C GLU A 13 2.80 -16.58 -16.30
N GLY A 14 2.18 -17.13 -15.26
CA GLY A 14 2.70 -17.08 -13.90
C GLY A 14 3.45 -18.36 -13.64
N VAL A 15 4.61 -18.30 -13.03
CA VAL A 15 5.39 -19.43 -12.54
C VAL A 15 4.42 -20.43 -11.87
N SER A 16 4.46 -21.70 -12.25
CA SER A 16 3.59 -22.71 -11.66
C SER A 16 4.00 -22.99 -10.20
N GLU A 17 3.12 -23.55 -9.38
CA GLU A 17 3.46 -23.94 -8.01
C GLU A 17 4.65 -24.90 -7.97
N GLN A 18 4.76 -25.78 -8.95
CA GLN A 18 5.92 -26.69 -9.08
C GLN A 18 7.22 -25.94 -9.41
N GLU A 19 7.18 -24.99 -10.32
CA GLU A 19 8.34 -24.14 -10.64
C GLU A 19 8.80 -23.32 -9.44
N LEU A 20 7.86 -22.75 -8.67
CA LEU A 20 8.14 -22.01 -7.45
C LEU A 20 8.81 -22.91 -6.39
N LEU A 21 8.34 -24.16 -6.25
CA LEU A 21 8.94 -25.14 -5.36
C LEU A 21 10.37 -25.49 -5.76
N GLU A 22 10.63 -25.75 -7.05
CA GLU A 22 11.95 -26.07 -7.54
C GLU A 22 12.92 -24.87 -7.48
N GLU A 23 12.42 -23.66 -7.65
CA GLU A 23 13.21 -22.44 -7.43
C GLU A 23 13.59 -22.28 -5.95
N PHE A 24 12.64 -22.51 -5.04
CA PHE A 24 12.91 -22.51 -3.61
C PHE A 24 14.00 -23.50 -3.24
N VAL A 25 13.90 -24.77 -3.69
CA VAL A 25 14.89 -25.81 -3.42
C VAL A 25 16.29 -25.37 -3.90
N ARG A 26 16.38 -24.87 -5.14
CA ARG A 26 17.65 -24.39 -5.72
C ARG A 26 18.26 -23.25 -4.91
N HIS A 27 17.44 -22.29 -4.45
CA HIS A 27 17.92 -21.17 -3.63
C HIS A 27 18.34 -21.63 -2.22
N LEU A 28 17.61 -22.56 -1.63
CA LEU A 28 17.91 -23.12 -0.32
C LEU A 28 19.25 -23.87 -0.35
N GLU A 29 19.46 -24.76 -1.32
CA GLU A 29 20.70 -25.50 -1.51
C GLU A 29 21.88 -24.58 -1.83
N GLY A 30 21.65 -23.53 -2.64
CA GLY A 30 22.68 -22.53 -2.96
C GLY A 30 23.08 -21.63 -1.79
N ALA A 31 22.19 -21.42 -0.83
CA ALA A 31 22.40 -20.52 0.31
C ALA A 31 22.79 -21.25 1.61
N SER A 32 22.77 -22.57 1.63
CA SER A 32 23.01 -23.38 2.82
C SER A 32 23.75 -24.70 2.50
N SER A 33 24.06 -25.46 3.53
CA SER A 33 24.53 -26.84 3.41
C SER A 33 23.40 -27.87 3.33
N PHE A 34 22.17 -27.44 3.20
CA PHE A 34 21.04 -28.36 3.03
C PHE A 34 21.06 -28.94 1.63
N SER A 35 20.82 -30.25 1.54
CA SER A 35 20.51 -30.95 0.30
C SER A 35 19.11 -31.52 0.44
N VAL A 36 18.28 -31.31 -0.54
CA VAL A 36 16.88 -31.74 -0.51
C VAL A 36 16.75 -33.04 -1.33
N ALA A 37 16.22 -34.09 -0.70
CA ALA A 37 15.98 -35.37 -1.38
C ALA A 37 15.15 -35.15 -2.66
N PRO A 38 15.38 -35.93 -3.72
CA PRO A 38 14.70 -35.75 -5.00
C PRO A 38 13.19 -36.08 -4.93
N GLU A 39 12.80 -36.87 -3.92
CA GLU A 39 11.39 -37.26 -3.73
C GLU A 39 10.56 -36.06 -3.27
N ARG A 40 9.44 -35.83 -3.94
CA ARG A 40 8.45 -34.76 -3.65
C ARG A 40 7.14 -35.42 -3.28
N HIS A 41 6.63 -35.12 -2.08
CA HIS A 41 5.29 -35.54 -1.66
C HIS A 41 4.36 -34.34 -1.76
N TYR A 42 3.36 -34.42 -2.61
CA TYR A 42 2.34 -33.38 -2.81
C TYR A 42 1.03 -33.79 -2.16
N GLU A 43 0.22 -32.81 -1.77
CA GLU A 43 -1.12 -33.02 -1.24
C GLU A 43 -1.17 -34.02 -0.09
N VAL A 44 -0.26 -33.86 0.89
CA VAL A 44 -0.07 -34.80 1.99
C VAL A 44 -1.20 -34.67 3.00
N GLU A 45 -2.08 -35.72 3.07
CA GLU A 45 -3.15 -35.77 4.06
C GLU A 45 -2.61 -36.13 5.44
N PHE A 46 -3.16 -35.47 6.47
CA PHE A 46 -2.85 -35.74 7.86
C PHE A 46 -4.08 -35.56 8.76
N PRO A 47 -4.14 -36.26 9.91
CA PRO A 47 -5.21 -36.08 10.88
C PRO A 47 -5.05 -34.73 11.60
N ALA A 48 -6.13 -33.94 11.70
CA ALA A 48 -6.20 -32.69 12.41
C ALA A 48 -7.38 -32.67 13.39
N LEU A 49 -7.45 -31.70 14.27
CA LEU A 49 -8.51 -31.59 15.29
C LEU A 49 -9.92 -31.57 14.69
N ASP A 50 -10.08 -30.90 13.55
CA ASP A 50 -11.34 -30.73 12.84
C ASP A 50 -11.50 -31.72 11.66
N GLY A 51 -10.84 -32.89 11.71
CA GLY A 51 -10.93 -33.91 10.67
C GLY A 51 -9.61 -34.13 9.93
N ARG A 52 -9.66 -34.38 8.62
CA ARG A 52 -8.45 -34.51 7.79
C ARG A 52 -8.10 -33.18 7.14
N GLN A 53 -6.84 -32.81 7.23
CA GLN A 53 -6.25 -31.65 6.57
C GLN A 53 -5.19 -32.10 5.56
N ARG A 54 -4.73 -31.20 4.73
CA ARG A 54 -3.77 -31.49 3.67
C ARG A 54 -2.73 -30.36 3.56
N LEU A 55 -1.45 -30.74 3.52
CA LEU A 55 -0.36 -29.85 3.14
C LEU A 55 -0.17 -29.85 1.63
N ASP A 56 0.25 -28.72 1.08
CA ASP A 56 0.54 -28.61 -0.35
C ASP A 56 1.75 -29.44 -0.75
N ALA A 57 2.83 -29.45 0.05
CA ALA A 57 3.99 -30.31 -0.18
C ALA A 57 4.77 -30.67 1.10
N LEU A 58 5.50 -31.78 1.03
CA LEU A 58 6.41 -32.27 2.05
C LEU A 58 7.71 -32.72 1.40
N LEU A 59 8.83 -32.15 1.80
CA LEU A 59 10.17 -32.49 1.28
C LEU A 59 11.07 -32.99 2.41
N ARG A 60 11.91 -33.98 2.13
CA ARG A 60 12.94 -34.43 3.07
C ARG A 60 14.25 -33.69 2.79
N VAL A 61 14.93 -33.24 3.84
CA VAL A 61 16.27 -32.69 3.78
C VAL A 61 17.26 -33.81 4.10
N ASP A 62 18.21 -34.07 3.20
CA ASP A 62 19.25 -35.06 3.42
C ASP A 62 20.26 -34.56 4.46
N GLY A 63 20.60 -35.39 5.45
CA GLY A 63 21.56 -35.05 6.50
C GLY A 63 21.57 -36.07 7.64
N ASN A 64 22.32 -35.76 8.72
CA ASN A 64 22.45 -36.65 9.91
C ASN A 64 21.16 -36.78 10.72
N HIS A 65 20.13 -36.01 10.42
CA HIS A 65 18.79 -36.05 11.05
C HIS A 65 17.72 -35.98 9.96
N ASP A 66 16.65 -36.79 10.10
CA ASP A 66 15.50 -36.73 9.18
C ASP A 66 14.70 -35.42 9.40
N VAL A 67 15.11 -34.36 8.73
CA VAL A 67 14.43 -33.07 8.74
C VAL A 67 13.50 -32.97 7.56
N TRP A 68 12.29 -32.51 7.80
CA TRP A 68 11.26 -32.37 6.78
C TRP A 68 10.83 -30.92 6.63
N LEU A 69 10.64 -30.46 5.42
CA LEU A 69 10.04 -29.16 5.09
C LEU A 69 8.56 -29.36 4.85
N ALA A 70 7.71 -28.86 5.75
CA ALA A 70 6.26 -28.86 5.58
C ALA A 70 5.87 -27.54 4.90
N ILE A 71 5.26 -27.63 3.73
CA ILE A 71 5.11 -26.50 2.81
C ILE A 71 3.64 -26.19 2.55
N GLU A 72 3.27 -24.93 2.76
CA GLU A 72 2.04 -24.30 2.29
C GLU A 72 2.36 -23.33 1.17
N MET A 73 1.62 -23.41 0.07
CA MET A 73 1.80 -22.57 -1.12
C MET A 73 0.63 -21.59 -1.28
N LYS A 74 0.94 -20.35 -1.62
CA LYS A 74 -0.04 -19.31 -1.86
C LYS A 74 0.34 -18.52 -3.11
N ARG A 75 -0.64 -18.10 -3.88
CA ARG A 75 -0.38 -17.23 -5.03
C ARG A 75 0.02 -15.84 -4.57
N GLU A 76 -0.78 -15.24 -3.72
CA GLU A 76 -0.52 -13.96 -3.04
C GLU A 76 -0.80 -14.14 -1.56
N ALA A 77 0.10 -13.69 -0.70
CA ALA A 77 -0.06 -13.85 0.73
C ALA A 77 0.04 -12.50 1.45
N PHE A 78 -1.04 -12.17 2.13
CA PHE A 78 -1.16 -11.08 3.08
C PHE A 78 -1.22 -11.64 4.52
N PRO A 79 -1.10 -10.83 5.57
CA PRO A 79 -1.08 -11.33 6.95
C PRO A 79 -2.22 -12.28 7.30
N ARG A 80 -3.44 -12.03 6.81
CA ARG A 80 -4.58 -12.92 7.03
C ARG A 80 -4.41 -14.30 6.38
N ASP A 81 -3.86 -14.33 5.16
CA ASP A 81 -3.63 -15.60 4.44
C ASP A 81 -2.54 -16.41 5.14
N ILE A 82 -1.51 -15.72 5.67
CA ILE A 82 -0.44 -16.35 6.47
C ILE A 82 -0.99 -16.96 7.76
N LYS A 83 -1.91 -16.31 8.45
CA LYS A 83 -2.51 -16.91 9.67
C LYS A 83 -3.18 -18.24 9.39
N ASN A 84 -3.86 -18.39 8.26
CA ASN A 84 -4.45 -19.65 7.84
C ASN A 84 -3.38 -20.71 7.52
N ALA A 85 -2.31 -20.32 6.80
CA ALA A 85 -1.19 -21.23 6.51
C ALA A 85 -0.47 -21.67 7.80
N LEU A 86 -0.23 -20.75 8.73
CA LEU A 86 0.37 -21.04 10.03
C LEU A 86 -0.47 -22.05 10.81
N TRP A 87 -1.80 -21.88 10.82
CA TRP A 87 -2.68 -22.84 11.50
C TRP A 87 -2.55 -24.25 10.90
N GLN A 88 -2.53 -24.41 9.58
CA GLN A 88 -2.34 -25.70 8.90
C GLN A 88 -0.98 -26.31 9.23
N LEU A 89 0.08 -25.53 9.20
CA LEU A 89 1.44 -25.96 9.52
C LEU A 89 1.57 -26.38 10.99
N ASP A 90 0.96 -25.65 11.92
CA ASP A 90 0.94 -25.97 13.35
C ASP A 90 0.16 -27.26 13.62
N GLU A 91 -0.97 -27.50 12.91
CA GLU A 91 -1.72 -28.78 13.01
C GLU A 91 -0.88 -29.94 12.50
N TYR A 92 -0.17 -29.77 11.37
CA TYR A 92 0.72 -30.82 10.87
C TYR A 92 1.86 -31.13 11.84
N GLN A 93 2.53 -30.11 12.38
CA GLN A 93 3.60 -30.31 13.38
C GLN A 93 3.12 -31.08 14.60
N ARG A 94 1.91 -30.79 15.09
CA ARG A 94 1.28 -31.55 16.20
C ARG A 94 0.98 -33.00 15.83
N ALA A 95 0.48 -33.21 14.61
CA ALA A 95 0.14 -34.57 14.15
C ALA A 95 1.36 -35.51 14.05
N VAL A 96 2.53 -34.93 13.72
CA VAL A 96 3.79 -35.73 13.56
C VAL A 96 4.79 -35.51 14.69
N GLN A 97 4.35 -34.94 15.82
CA GLN A 97 5.21 -34.64 16.96
C GLN A 97 5.83 -35.90 17.52
N GLY A 98 7.16 -35.93 17.60
CA GLY A 98 7.93 -37.10 18.07
C GLY A 98 8.28 -38.11 16.98
N GLU A 99 7.70 -38.02 15.79
CA GLU A 99 8.00 -38.88 14.64
C GLU A 99 8.93 -38.23 13.64
N LYS A 100 8.73 -36.93 13.40
CA LYS A 100 9.48 -36.16 12.40
C LYS A 100 9.92 -34.81 12.95
N ASP A 101 11.11 -34.41 12.55
CA ASP A 101 11.61 -33.06 12.81
C ASP A 101 11.22 -32.17 11.62
N VAL A 102 10.35 -31.18 11.85
CA VAL A 102 9.67 -30.44 10.79
C VAL A 102 10.01 -28.95 10.83
N ILE A 103 10.40 -28.41 9.70
CA ILE A 103 10.53 -26.97 9.44
C ILE A 103 9.28 -26.49 8.70
N PRO A 104 8.45 -25.61 9.27
CA PRO A 104 7.32 -25.02 8.57
C PRO A 104 7.80 -24.01 7.54
N VAL A 105 7.25 -24.05 6.32
CA VAL A 105 7.64 -23.20 5.18
C VAL A 105 6.40 -22.68 4.48
N VAL A 106 6.41 -21.39 4.16
CA VAL A 106 5.40 -20.77 3.28
C VAL A 106 6.06 -20.34 1.98
N LEU A 107 5.58 -20.83 0.86
CA LEU A 107 5.98 -20.38 -0.47
C LEU A 107 4.88 -19.51 -1.07
N ALA A 108 5.25 -18.43 -1.72
CA ALA A 108 4.28 -17.59 -2.43
C ALA A 108 4.89 -16.95 -3.67
N HIS A 109 4.05 -16.67 -4.69
CA HIS A 109 4.54 -15.84 -5.78
C HIS A 109 4.80 -14.42 -5.32
N ASN A 110 3.98 -13.93 -4.38
CA ASN A 110 4.17 -12.60 -3.79
C ASN A 110 3.81 -12.62 -2.29
N LEU A 111 4.77 -12.24 -1.45
CA LEU A 111 4.58 -12.01 -0.02
C LEU A 111 4.54 -10.51 0.25
N SER A 112 3.43 -10.02 0.81
CA SER A 112 3.36 -8.63 1.27
C SER A 112 4.38 -8.37 2.39
N PRO A 113 4.86 -7.12 2.58
CA PRO A 113 5.78 -6.80 3.66
C PRO A 113 5.29 -7.25 5.04
N GLY A 114 3.99 -7.03 5.35
CA GLY A 114 3.39 -7.49 6.60
C GLY A 114 3.33 -9.02 6.73
N ALA A 115 3.17 -9.74 5.61
CA ALA A 115 3.25 -11.21 5.60
C ALA A 115 4.66 -11.71 5.93
N ARG A 116 5.70 -11.10 5.32
CA ARG A 116 7.10 -11.43 5.62
C ARG A 116 7.45 -11.15 7.08
N GLU A 117 7.02 -10.00 7.61
CA GLU A 117 7.23 -9.63 9.01
C GLU A 117 6.55 -10.63 9.98
N LEU A 118 5.31 -11.02 9.69
CA LEU A 118 4.58 -12.01 10.48
C LEU A 118 5.30 -13.37 10.48
N LEU A 119 5.75 -13.85 9.32
CA LEU A 119 6.50 -15.11 9.21
C LEU A 119 7.83 -15.06 9.97
N ARG A 120 8.60 -13.95 9.84
CA ARG A 120 9.82 -13.74 10.62
C ARG A 120 9.57 -13.74 12.13
N SER A 121 8.52 -13.05 12.59
CA SER A 121 8.17 -12.97 14.02
C SER A 121 7.77 -14.33 14.61
N ARG A 122 7.25 -15.23 13.77
CA ARG A 122 6.86 -16.61 14.14
C ARG A 122 7.96 -17.63 13.87
N ASN A 123 9.12 -17.19 13.37
CA ASN A 123 10.24 -18.06 12.98
C ASN A 123 9.83 -19.15 11.98
N VAL A 124 8.95 -18.81 11.04
CA VAL A 124 8.52 -19.69 9.94
C VAL A 124 9.29 -19.35 8.69
N ALA A 125 9.87 -20.36 8.04
CA ALA A 125 10.61 -20.17 6.81
C ALA A 125 9.69 -19.73 5.67
N TYR A 126 10.21 -18.91 4.76
CA TYR A 126 9.46 -18.52 3.56
C TYR A 126 10.36 -18.31 2.35
N TYR A 127 9.76 -18.42 1.20
CA TYR A 127 10.34 -18.02 -0.08
C TYR A 127 9.28 -17.36 -0.97
N ASP A 128 9.67 -16.36 -1.75
CA ASP A 128 8.81 -15.81 -2.78
C ASP A 128 9.51 -15.67 -4.14
N ALA A 129 8.71 -15.51 -5.20
CA ALA A 129 9.21 -15.46 -6.58
C ALA A 129 10.12 -14.25 -6.87
N SER A 130 10.25 -13.27 -5.96
CA SER A 130 11.29 -12.23 -6.06
C SER A 130 12.67 -12.75 -5.67
N GLY A 131 12.74 -13.96 -5.10
CA GLY A 131 13.94 -14.59 -4.56
C GLY A 131 14.26 -14.18 -3.12
N SER A 132 13.29 -13.64 -2.37
CA SER A 132 13.41 -13.44 -0.92
C SER A 132 13.28 -14.78 -0.22
N LEU A 133 14.24 -15.09 0.66
CA LEU A 133 14.30 -16.35 1.39
C LEU A 133 14.64 -16.08 2.85
N PHE A 134 13.82 -16.58 3.75
CA PHE A 134 14.08 -16.60 5.19
C PHE A 134 14.00 -18.02 5.72
N LEU A 135 15.01 -18.43 6.46
CA LEU A 135 15.01 -19.67 7.23
C LEU A 135 15.92 -19.49 8.44
N ARG A 136 15.43 -19.86 9.63
CA ARG A 136 16.23 -19.92 10.85
C ARG A 136 16.02 -21.24 11.55
N ARG A 137 17.12 -22.00 11.72
CA ARG A 137 17.11 -23.26 12.46
C ARG A 137 18.46 -23.52 13.11
N GLY A 138 18.49 -23.56 14.43
CA GLY A 138 19.74 -23.68 15.17
C GLY A 138 20.72 -22.59 14.83
N GLU A 139 21.91 -22.97 14.37
CA GLU A 139 22.96 -22.02 13.93
C GLU A 139 22.80 -21.57 12.47
N VAL A 140 21.91 -22.22 11.71
CA VAL A 140 21.66 -21.84 10.31
C VAL A 140 20.67 -20.67 10.25
N VAL A 141 21.12 -19.56 9.69
CA VAL A 141 20.27 -18.39 9.44
C VAL A 141 20.48 -17.96 7.99
N ILE A 142 19.41 -17.98 7.22
CA ILE A 142 19.34 -17.43 5.86
C ILE A 142 18.33 -16.29 5.93
N ASP A 143 18.73 -15.09 5.58
CA ASP A 143 17.85 -13.91 5.50
C ASP A 143 18.21 -13.09 4.26
N ILE A 144 17.58 -13.44 3.14
CA ILE A 144 17.73 -12.76 1.86
C ILE A 144 16.44 -11.98 1.62
N ASP A 145 16.52 -10.66 1.71
CA ASP A 145 15.38 -9.77 1.44
C ASP A 145 15.58 -9.06 0.10
N ARG A 146 14.69 -9.29 -0.82
CA ARG A 146 14.65 -8.64 -2.12
C ARG A 146 13.40 -7.77 -2.21
N PRO A 147 13.46 -6.62 -2.90
CA PRO A 147 12.26 -5.84 -3.18
C PRO A 147 11.21 -6.76 -3.78
N ALA A 148 10.00 -6.70 -3.23
CA ALA A 148 8.89 -7.45 -3.81
C ALA A 148 8.78 -7.11 -5.29
N ALA A 149 8.67 -8.13 -6.14
CA ALA A 149 8.35 -7.89 -7.55
C ALA A 149 7.10 -6.99 -7.61
N PRO A 150 7.05 -6.02 -8.52
CA PRO A 150 5.83 -5.24 -8.71
C PRO A 150 4.67 -6.22 -8.84
N ALA A 151 3.73 -6.14 -7.91
CA ALA A 151 2.56 -7.02 -7.94
C ALA A 151 1.99 -6.97 -9.35
N PRO A 152 1.68 -8.12 -9.99
CA PRO A 152 1.05 -8.12 -11.29
C PRO A 152 -0.15 -7.19 -11.18
N ARG A 153 -0.26 -6.22 -12.11
CA ARG A 153 -1.31 -5.20 -12.07
C ARG A 153 -2.63 -5.91 -11.87
N SER A 154 -3.16 -5.87 -10.65
CA SER A 154 -4.44 -6.50 -10.35
C SER A 154 -5.46 -5.90 -11.32
N ARG A 155 -6.41 -6.70 -11.79
CA ARG A 155 -7.52 -6.20 -12.62
C ARG A 155 -8.27 -5.03 -11.96
N SER A 156 -8.10 -4.83 -10.66
CA SER A 156 -8.71 -3.76 -9.86
C SER A 156 -7.90 -2.45 -9.82
N GLY A 157 -6.71 -2.37 -10.44
CA GLY A 157 -5.85 -1.18 -10.39
C GLY A 157 -5.15 -0.97 -9.04
N SER A 158 -4.35 0.09 -8.92
CA SER A 158 -3.65 0.45 -7.67
C SER A 158 -4.63 0.85 -6.57
N LEU A 159 -4.37 0.41 -5.33
CA LEU A 159 -5.12 0.83 -4.14
C LEU A 159 -5.10 2.37 -3.96
N PHE A 160 -4.00 3.00 -4.37
CA PHE A 160 -3.75 4.44 -4.22
C PHE A 160 -3.95 5.23 -5.52
N ALA A 161 -4.95 4.86 -6.32
CA ALA A 161 -5.28 5.57 -7.56
C ALA A 161 -6.79 5.66 -7.79
N GLY A 162 -7.24 6.75 -8.39
CA GLY A 162 -8.63 6.99 -8.79
C GLY A 162 -9.63 6.89 -7.65
N ALA A 163 -10.75 6.21 -7.90
CA ALA A 163 -11.84 6.07 -6.92
C ALA A 163 -11.43 5.29 -5.65
N ARG A 164 -10.46 4.38 -5.75
CA ARG A 164 -9.95 3.66 -4.57
C ARG A 164 -9.16 4.59 -3.65
N GLU A 165 -8.37 5.50 -4.20
CA GLU A 165 -7.68 6.54 -3.44
C GLU A 165 -8.67 7.43 -2.67
N GLN A 166 -9.83 7.75 -3.26
CA GLN A 166 -10.90 8.48 -2.56
C GLN A 166 -11.43 7.70 -1.35
N VAL A 167 -11.59 6.36 -1.48
CA VAL A 167 -11.99 5.49 -0.36
C VAL A 167 -10.93 5.48 0.74
N ILE A 168 -9.65 5.36 0.38
CA ILE A 168 -8.53 5.42 1.34
C ILE A 168 -8.55 6.74 2.10
N HIS A 169 -8.70 7.86 1.39
CA HIS A 169 -8.73 9.17 2.01
C HIS A 169 -9.93 9.32 2.96
N ALA A 170 -11.14 8.91 2.53
CA ALA A 170 -12.34 8.96 3.37
C ALA A 170 -12.17 8.09 4.63
N LEU A 171 -11.58 6.91 4.49
CA LEU A 171 -11.31 6.01 5.62
C LEU A 171 -10.30 6.61 6.61
N LEU A 172 -9.25 7.27 6.13
CA LEU A 172 -8.30 8.01 6.97
C LEU A 172 -8.96 9.19 7.70
N ASN A 173 -9.91 9.88 7.06
CA ASN A 173 -10.68 10.93 7.72
C ASN A 173 -11.59 10.36 8.85
N ALA A 174 -12.14 9.17 8.64
CA ALA A 174 -13.00 8.47 9.62
C ALA A 174 -12.20 7.59 10.59
N ARG A 175 -10.87 7.73 10.68
CA ARG A 175 -10.03 6.89 11.54
C ARG A 175 -10.47 6.95 12.99
N GLY A 176 -10.49 5.79 13.64
CA GLY A 176 -10.98 5.65 15.01
C GLY A 176 -12.50 5.42 15.12
N GLU A 177 -13.26 5.72 14.08
CA GLU A 177 -14.72 5.55 14.05
C GLU A 177 -15.11 4.27 13.30
N TRP A 178 -16.27 3.72 13.70
CA TRP A 178 -16.91 2.65 12.95
C TRP A 178 -17.77 3.24 11.83
N ILE A 179 -17.44 2.90 10.58
CA ILE A 179 -18.12 3.41 9.38
C ILE A 179 -18.71 2.28 8.55
N THR A 180 -19.90 2.47 8.00
CA THR A 180 -20.52 1.53 7.05
C THR A 180 -19.96 1.72 5.63
N GLY A 181 -20.07 0.67 4.80
CA GLY A 181 -19.69 0.77 3.39
C GLY A 181 -20.51 1.82 2.63
N LYS A 182 -21.77 2.07 3.04
CA LYS A 182 -22.63 3.10 2.44
C LYS A 182 -22.12 4.51 2.76
N GLU A 183 -21.88 4.81 4.02
CA GLU A 183 -21.32 6.11 4.44
C GLU A 183 -19.97 6.38 3.78
N LEU A 184 -19.13 5.35 3.68
CA LEU A 184 -17.84 5.48 3.01
C LEU A 184 -17.99 5.76 1.50
N ALA A 185 -18.96 5.12 0.83
CA ALA A 185 -19.26 5.38 -0.58
C ALA A 185 -19.75 6.81 -0.80
N GLU A 186 -20.60 7.33 0.09
CA GLU A 186 -21.10 8.70 0.06
C GLU A 186 -19.97 9.72 0.27
N GLN A 187 -19.09 9.51 1.27
CA GLN A 187 -17.94 10.39 1.54
C GLN A 187 -16.91 10.36 0.42
N ALA A 188 -16.60 9.18 -0.12
CA ALA A 188 -15.66 8.99 -1.20
C ALA A 188 -16.25 9.31 -2.59
N LYS A 189 -17.54 9.64 -2.69
CA LYS A 189 -18.27 9.85 -3.96
C LYS A 189 -18.00 8.77 -4.99
N THR A 190 -18.09 7.51 -4.57
CA THR A 190 -17.79 6.35 -5.42
C THR A 190 -18.81 5.23 -5.25
N SER A 191 -18.71 4.18 -6.06
CA SER A 191 -19.63 3.06 -6.00
C SER A 191 -19.38 2.15 -4.79
N SER A 192 -20.45 1.52 -4.30
CA SER A 192 -20.37 0.50 -3.25
C SER A 192 -19.48 -0.68 -3.65
N PHE A 193 -19.37 -0.98 -4.95
CA PHE A 193 -18.48 -2.01 -5.47
C PHE A 193 -17.00 -1.64 -5.25
N THR A 194 -16.61 -0.40 -5.59
CA THR A 194 -15.24 0.11 -5.36
C THR A 194 -14.89 0.08 -3.87
N VAL A 195 -15.83 0.51 -3.01
CA VAL A 195 -15.67 0.46 -1.55
C VAL A 195 -15.46 -0.96 -1.07
N SER A 196 -16.31 -1.90 -1.50
CA SER A 196 -16.23 -3.31 -1.11
C SER A 196 -14.89 -3.94 -1.51
N GLN A 197 -14.45 -3.72 -2.75
CA GLN A 197 -13.14 -4.22 -3.20
C GLN A 197 -11.98 -3.63 -2.40
N THR A 198 -12.01 -2.31 -2.15
CA THR A 198 -10.96 -1.64 -1.39
C THR A 198 -10.90 -2.15 0.04
N LEU A 199 -12.06 -2.25 0.72
CA LEU A 199 -12.14 -2.77 2.08
C LEU A 199 -11.70 -4.23 2.19
N SER A 200 -12.08 -5.10 1.22
CA SER A 200 -11.65 -6.50 1.21
C SER A 200 -10.12 -6.63 1.13
N GLU A 201 -9.46 -5.78 0.35
CA GLU A 201 -8.01 -5.77 0.28
C GLU A 201 -7.37 -5.28 1.59
N LEU A 202 -7.93 -4.22 2.21
CA LEU A 202 -7.47 -3.72 3.51
C LEU A 202 -7.72 -4.72 4.66
N GLU A 203 -8.81 -5.49 4.61
CA GLU A 203 -9.09 -6.58 5.55
C GLU A 203 -8.07 -7.72 5.42
N ARG A 204 -7.63 -8.06 4.20
CA ARG A 204 -6.55 -9.05 3.99
C ARG A 204 -5.22 -8.58 4.56
N MET A 205 -4.95 -7.27 4.49
CA MET A 205 -3.77 -6.64 5.12
C MET A 205 -3.90 -6.50 6.64
N GLU A 206 -5.08 -6.77 7.20
CA GLU A 206 -5.42 -6.53 8.61
C GLU A 206 -5.32 -5.05 9.04
N TRP A 207 -5.43 -4.14 8.08
CA TRP A 207 -5.46 -2.71 8.36
C TRP A 207 -6.85 -2.21 8.77
N VAL A 208 -7.89 -2.99 8.47
CA VAL A 208 -9.28 -2.70 8.78
C VAL A 208 -9.89 -3.88 9.51
N LYS A 209 -10.62 -3.58 10.59
CA LYS A 209 -11.45 -4.54 11.31
C LYS A 209 -12.89 -4.41 10.88
N THR A 210 -13.58 -5.54 10.74
CA THR A 210 -15.01 -5.61 10.41
C THR A 210 -15.78 -6.09 11.61
N ASP A 211 -16.92 -5.45 11.87
CA ASP A 211 -17.93 -5.85 12.85
C ASP A 211 -19.27 -6.04 12.15
N GLY A 212 -19.97 -7.13 12.49
CA GLY A 212 -21.22 -7.52 11.85
C GLY A 212 -21.05 -8.14 10.47
N GLY A 213 -22.16 -8.27 9.73
CA GLY A 213 -22.21 -8.92 8.43
C GLY A 213 -23.17 -8.26 7.45
N GLY A 214 -23.03 -8.57 6.17
CA GLY A 214 -23.91 -8.08 5.10
C GLY A 214 -23.88 -6.56 4.93
N ARG A 215 -25.04 -5.96 4.65
CA ARG A 215 -25.16 -4.52 4.36
C ARG A 215 -24.94 -3.61 5.56
N THR A 216 -25.07 -4.12 6.77
CA THR A 216 -24.90 -3.37 8.03
C THR A 216 -23.52 -3.51 8.63
N ALA A 217 -22.64 -4.27 8.01
CA ALA A 217 -21.26 -4.45 8.45
C ALA A 217 -20.54 -3.10 8.56
N ARG A 218 -19.92 -2.86 9.72
CA ARG A 218 -19.13 -1.66 10.00
C ARG A 218 -17.65 -1.98 9.89
N ARG A 219 -16.86 -0.99 9.53
CA ARG A 219 -15.40 -1.10 9.42
C ARG A 219 -14.74 -0.02 10.25
N ARG A 220 -13.61 -0.36 10.83
CA ARG A 220 -12.75 0.60 11.54
C ARG A 220 -11.31 0.42 11.10
N LEU A 221 -10.65 1.53 10.83
CA LEU A 221 -9.22 1.53 10.48
C LEU A 221 -8.40 1.27 11.74
N GLU A 222 -7.70 0.14 11.79
CA GLU A 222 -6.87 -0.29 12.93
C GLU A 222 -5.41 0.17 12.77
N GLN A 223 -4.93 0.29 11.52
CA GLN A 223 -3.53 0.61 11.20
C GLN A 223 -3.42 1.87 10.32
N PRO A 224 -3.84 3.06 10.82
CA PRO A 224 -3.83 4.28 10.02
C PRO A 224 -2.42 4.72 9.61
N GLY A 225 -1.41 4.47 10.46
CA GLY A 225 -0.01 4.76 10.15
C GLY A 225 0.50 3.92 8.99
N ALA A 226 0.29 2.59 9.02
CA ALA A 226 0.69 1.69 7.95
C ALA A 226 0.03 2.02 6.61
N LEU A 227 -1.27 2.35 6.64
CA LEU A 227 -2.01 2.78 5.45
C LEU A 227 -1.45 4.08 4.88
N LEU A 228 -1.16 5.07 5.72
CA LEU A 228 -0.59 6.35 5.30
C LEU A 228 0.83 6.20 4.74
N ASP A 229 1.66 5.35 5.36
CA ASP A 229 3.03 5.08 4.89
C ASP A 229 3.04 4.37 3.53
N ALA A 230 2.14 3.41 3.32
CA ALA A 230 1.97 2.76 2.03
C ALA A 230 1.47 3.74 0.95
N TRP A 231 0.55 4.65 1.31
CA TRP A 231 0.10 5.70 0.41
C TRP A 231 1.23 6.68 0.07
N ALA A 232 2.05 7.06 1.06
CA ALA A 232 3.21 7.93 0.85
C ALA A 232 4.24 7.30 -0.09
N ALA A 233 4.50 5.99 0.03
CA ALA A 233 5.37 5.27 -0.89
C ALA A 233 4.85 5.31 -2.33
N ALA A 234 3.56 5.00 -2.54
CA ALA A 234 2.93 5.07 -3.85
C ALA A 234 2.87 6.51 -4.41
N TRP A 235 2.69 7.51 -3.53
CA TRP A 235 2.66 8.92 -3.91
C TRP A 235 3.97 9.44 -4.47
N LYS A 236 5.10 8.99 -3.94
CA LYS A 236 6.44 9.37 -4.43
C LYS A 236 6.64 8.98 -5.89
N GLU A 237 6.16 7.80 -6.26
CA GLU A 237 6.29 7.23 -7.62
C GLU A 237 5.27 7.80 -8.62
N ARG A 238 4.32 8.61 -8.15
CA ARG A 238 3.23 9.14 -8.98
C ARG A 238 3.78 10.17 -9.99
N ALA A 239 3.57 9.91 -11.28
CA ALA A 239 3.80 10.91 -12.31
C ALA A 239 2.71 11.99 -12.26
N GLU A 240 3.09 13.25 -12.37
CA GLU A 240 2.19 14.39 -12.26
C GLU A 240 2.49 15.46 -13.31
N ALA A 241 1.44 16.06 -13.84
CA ALA A 241 1.57 17.26 -14.67
C ALA A 241 1.83 18.47 -13.75
N ARG A 242 3.09 18.90 -13.74
CA ARG A 242 3.55 20.08 -12.97
C ARG A 242 4.04 21.16 -13.89
N SER A 243 3.66 22.41 -13.61
CA SER A 243 4.11 23.57 -14.34
C SER A 243 4.62 24.66 -13.39
N ARG A 244 5.62 25.42 -13.84
CA ARG A 244 6.31 26.43 -13.04
C ARG A 244 5.97 27.80 -13.54
N TRP A 245 5.65 28.72 -12.63
CA TRP A 245 5.20 30.07 -12.92
C TRP A 245 5.85 31.08 -11.98
N PHE A 246 5.90 32.31 -12.41
CA PHE A 246 6.28 33.47 -11.61
C PHE A 246 5.08 34.42 -11.49
N ALA A 247 4.63 34.64 -10.25
CA ALA A 247 3.62 35.66 -9.94
C ALA A 247 4.30 36.81 -9.19
N PHE A 248 4.17 38.02 -9.71
CA PHE A 248 4.74 39.20 -9.06
C PHE A 248 4.02 39.49 -7.73
N SER A 249 4.80 39.70 -6.67
CA SER A 249 4.34 40.22 -5.40
C SER A 249 5.43 41.11 -4.82
N ALA A 250 5.06 42.30 -4.34
CA ALA A 250 5.98 43.20 -3.65
C ALA A 250 6.46 42.64 -2.30
N ASN A 251 5.65 41.78 -1.68
CA ASN A 251 5.99 41.09 -0.46
C ASN A 251 5.71 39.57 -0.62
N PRO A 252 6.75 38.75 -0.68
CA PRO A 252 6.59 37.29 -0.84
C PRO A 252 5.69 36.64 0.21
N ARG A 253 5.62 37.18 1.43
CA ARG A 253 4.79 36.63 2.51
C ARG A 253 3.30 36.69 2.25
N VAL A 254 2.84 37.68 1.47
CA VAL A 254 1.42 37.85 1.12
C VAL A 254 1.09 37.25 -0.26
N LEU A 255 2.05 36.60 -0.91
CA LEU A 255 1.82 35.97 -2.22
C LEU A 255 0.69 34.94 -2.20
N PRO A 256 0.56 34.04 -1.23
CA PRO A 256 -0.54 33.09 -1.17
C PRO A 256 -1.91 33.76 -1.13
N ASP A 257 -2.05 34.79 -0.30
CA ASP A 257 -3.29 35.54 -0.14
C ASP A 257 -3.64 36.33 -1.41
N SER A 258 -2.65 37.01 -2.02
CA SER A 258 -2.81 37.70 -3.28
C SER A 258 -3.23 36.80 -4.44
N ILE A 259 -2.71 35.56 -4.48
CA ILE A 259 -3.15 34.56 -5.46
C ILE A 259 -4.60 34.15 -5.18
N ALA A 260 -4.95 33.89 -3.92
CA ALA A 260 -6.30 33.52 -3.52
C ALA A 260 -7.32 34.61 -3.91
N GLU A 261 -7.05 35.86 -3.59
CA GLU A 261 -7.90 37.00 -3.95
C GLU A 261 -8.15 37.08 -5.46
N LYS A 262 -7.10 36.94 -6.27
CA LYS A 262 -7.22 36.97 -7.74
C LYS A 262 -8.04 35.82 -8.30
N LEU A 263 -7.84 34.59 -7.75
CA LEU A 263 -8.57 33.41 -8.18
C LEU A 263 -10.05 33.53 -7.79
N HIS A 264 -10.36 34.05 -6.61
CA HIS A 264 -11.75 34.32 -6.20
C HIS A 264 -12.39 35.40 -7.07
N ALA A 265 -11.68 36.49 -7.37
CA ALA A 265 -12.17 37.56 -8.25
C ALA A 265 -12.42 37.07 -9.68
N ALA A 266 -11.69 36.07 -10.13
CA ALA A 266 -11.86 35.43 -11.45
C ALA A 266 -12.91 34.31 -11.46
N ASP A 267 -13.59 34.06 -10.33
CA ASP A 267 -14.55 32.95 -10.14
C ASP A 267 -13.97 31.59 -10.51
N GLU A 268 -12.64 31.42 -10.26
CA GLU A 268 -11.99 30.13 -10.50
C GLU A 268 -12.45 29.10 -9.46
N ALA A 269 -12.95 27.99 -9.94
CA ALA A 269 -13.37 26.84 -9.12
C ALA A 269 -12.32 25.72 -9.13
N HIS A 270 -12.44 24.80 -8.18
CA HIS A 270 -11.63 23.57 -8.15
C HIS A 270 -10.11 23.78 -8.06
N TRP A 271 -9.69 24.67 -7.16
CA TRP A 271 -8.29 24.85 -6.77
C TRP A 271 -8.10 24.81 -5.26
N CYS A 272 -6.90 24.51 -4.81
CA CYS A 272 -6.50 24.65 -3.40
C CYS A 272 -4.98 24.80 -3.29
N ILE A 273 -4.53 25.42 -2.18
CA ILE A 273 -3.11 25.49 -1.84
C ILE A 273 -2.69 24.17 -1.16
N SER A 274 -1.51 23.67 -1.54
CA SER A 274 -0.85 22.50 -0.96
C SER A 274 0.59 22.81 -0.54
N GLY A 275 1.40 21.77 -0.33
CA GLY A 275 2.82 21.89 -0.03
C GLY A 275 3.14 22.67 1.24
N ALA A 276 4.25 23.41 1.22
CA ALA A 276 4.78 24.08 2.40
C ALA A 276 3.87 25.18 2.94
N VAL A 277 3.17 25.93 2.08
CA VAL A 277 2.22 26.98 2.52
C VAL A 277 1.08 26.36 3.31
N ALA A 278 0.42 25.37 2.76
CA ALA A 278 -0.68 24.68 3.45
C ALA A 278 -0.19 23.94 4.70
N GLY A 279 0.97 23.28 4.62
CA GLY A 279 1.58 22.59 5.76
C GLY A 279 1.87 23.53 6.92
N ASN A 280 2.43 24.71 6.62
CA ASN A 280 2.74 25.69 7.65
C ASN A 280 1.50 26.38 8.23
N ALA A 281 0.42 26.52 7.44
CA ALA A 281 -0.87 27.00 7.95
C ALA A 281 -1.52 25.98 8.91
N LEU A 282 -1.38 24.68 8.63
CA LEU A 282 -1.95 23.58 9.44
C LEU A 282 -1.10 23.25 10.69
N ALA A 283 0.23 23.31 10.57
CA ALA A 283 1.18 22.98 11.62
C ALA A 283 2.38 23.95 11.56
N PRO A 284 2.28 25.15 12.16
CA PRO A 284 3.27 26.20 12.04
C PRO A 284 4.68 25.76 12.48
N LEU A 285 5.65 25.89 11.59
CA LEU A 285 7.07 25.55 11.80
C LEU A 285 8.02 26.51 11.07
N LEU A 286 7.64 26.99 9.89
CA LEU A 286 8.49 27.77 9.01
C LEU A 286 8.23 29.27 9.21
N THR A 287 9.29 30.07 9.17
CA THR A 287 9.19 31.54 9.28
C THR A 287 8.77 32.22 7.97
N SER A 288 9.08 31.59 6.84
CA SER A 288 8.67 32.01 5.49
C SER A 288 8.58 30.83 4.56
N VAL A 289 7.74 30.96 3.54
CA VAL A 289 7.61 30.00 2.43
C VAL A 289 7.66 30.78 1.13
N ASP A 290 8.62 30.45 0.28
CA ASP A 290 8.92 31.24 -0.93
C ASP A 290 8.20 30.72 -2.18
N VAL A 291 7.59 29.55 -2.11
CA VAL A 291 6.90 28.90 -3.25
C VAL A 291 5.51 28.48 -2.83
N VAL A 292 4.53 28.87 -3.62
CA VAL A 292 3.13 28.46 -3.48
C VAL A 292 2.89 27.26 -4.39
N ASP A 293 2.44 26.13 -3.82
CA ASP A 293 1.99 24.99 -4.60
C ASP A 293 0.45 25.02 -4.70
N LEU A 294 -0.09 25.05 -5.93
CA LEU A 294 -1.52 24.96 -6.20
C LEU A 294 -1.89 23.63 -6.82
N ILE A 295 -2.96 23.01 -6.32
CA ILE A 295 -3.62 21.88 -6.97
C ILE A 295 -4.81 22.43 -7.73
N VAL A 296 -4.93 22.05 -9.01
CA VAL A 296 -6.03 22.44 -9.90
C VAL A 296 -6.57 21.22 -10.65
N ALA A 297 -7.76 21.31 -11.19
CA ALA A 297 -8.32 20.28 -12.05
C ALA A 297 -7.48 20.08 -13.33
N PRO A 298 -7.45 18.87 -13.91
CA PRO A 298 -6.73 18.60 -15.14
C PRO A 298 -7.09 19.55 -16.28
N GLY A 299 -6.10 20.04 -17.02
CA GLY A 299 -6.23 21.00 -18.12
C GLY A 299 -6.43 22.45 -17.69
N ARG A 300 -6.40 22.76 -16.37
CA ARG A 300 -6.68 24.12 -15.86
C ARG A 300 -5.42 24.94 -15.53
N ALA A 301 -4.23 24.35 -15.57
CA ALA A 301 -3.02 25.06 -15.15
C ALA A 301 -2.80 26.39 -15.81
N ARG A 302 -3.04 26.50 -17.14
CA ARG A 302 -2.83 27.77 -17.88
C ARG A 302 -3.87 28.84 -17.55
N SER A 303 -5.16 28.47 -17.43
CA SER A 303 -6.22 29.43 -17.09
C SER A 303 -6.05 29.95 -15.67
N VAL A 304 -5.75 29.07 -14.71
CA VAL A 304 -5.50 29.44 -13.32
C VAL A 304 -4.25 30.31 -13.18
N ALA A 305 -3.15 29.98 -13.88
CA ALA A 305 -1.97 30.82 -13.90
C ALA A 305 -2.26 32.24 -14.47
N ALA A 306 -3.04 32.32 -15.55
CA ALA A 306 -3.44 33.62 -16.12
C ALA A 306 -4.31 34.43 -15.15
N ALA A 307 -5.30 33.79 -14.48
CA ALA A 307 -6.13 34.44 -13.47
C ALA A 307 -5.31 34.91 -12.26
N ALA A 308 -4.30 34.16 -11.84
CA ALA A 308 -3.36 34.55 -10.79
C ALA A 308 -2.39 35.69 -11.25
N GLY A 309 -2.40 36.06 -12.53
CA GLY A 309 -1.46 37.04 -13.09
C GLY A 309 -0.03 36.52 -13.19
N ALA A 310 0.14 35.20 -13.29
CA ALA A 310 1.45 34.54 -13.33
C ALA A 310 1.91 34.31 -14.78
N LYS A 311 3.23 34.32 -14.98
CA LYS A 311 3.89 34.05 -16.27
C LYS A 311 4.71 32.76 -16.16
N PRO A 312 4.86 31.95 -17.24
CA PRO A 312 5.73 30.79 -17.24
C PRO A 312 7.15 31.16 -16.82
N ALA A 313 7.78 30.35 -15.97
CA ALA A 313 9.13 30.59 -15.48
C ALA A 313 9.90 29.31 -15.31
N GLU A 314 11.05 29.20 -15.97
CA GLU A 314 11.99 28.11 -15.76
C GLU A 314 12.87 28.32 -14.52
N LYS A 315 13.29 29.58 -14.30
CA LYS A 315 14.10 30.01 -13.15
C LYS A 315 13.33 31.02 -12.32
N GLY A 316 13.53 31.00 -11.00
CA GLY A 316 12.89 31.94 -10.09
C GLY A 316 11.37 31.75 -9.94
N ALA A 317 10.84 30.62 -10.32
CA ALA A 317 9.43 30.30 -10.12
C ALA A 317 9.08 30.34 -8.62
N ASN A 318 8.00 31.06 -8.28
CA ASN A 318 7.44 31.14 -6.93
C ASN A 318 6.01 30.59 -6.84
N LEU A 319 5.50 30.07 -7.95
CA LEU A 319 4.22 29.38 -8.05
C LEU A 319 4.42 28.09 -8.84
N VAL A 320 3.99 26.97 -8.27
CA VAL A 320 3.95 25.67 -8.93
C VAL A 320 2.51 25.23 -9.01
N ILE A 321 2.04 24.88 -10.20
CA ILE A 321 0.68 24.37 -10.42
C ILE A 321 0.76 22.89 -10.76
N VAL A 322 0.01 22.07 -10.03
CA VAL A 322 -0.10 20.62 -10.19
C VAL A 322 -1.53 20.30 -10.59
N GLU A 323 -1.70 19.58 -11.69
CA GLU A 323 -3.02 19.12 -12.14
C GLU A 323 -3.37 17.79 -11.54
N ARG A 324 -4.45 17.75 -10.77
CA ARG A 324 -4.93 16.54 -10.08
C ARG A 324 -6.45 16.47 -10.05
N SER A 325 -6.96 15.24 -9.97
CA SER A 325 -8.37 14.89 -9.72
C SER A 325 -8.47 13.92 -8.55
N GLY A 326 -9.67 13.41 -8.31
CA GLY A 326 -9.90 12.36 -7.31
C GLY A 326 -9.79 12.90 -5.88
N ALA A 327 -9.02 12.23 -5.02
CA ALA A 327 -8.92 12.58 -3.59
C ALA A 327 -8.45 14.03 -3.36
N SER A 328 -7.50 14.50 -4.16
CA SER A 328 -6.96 15.87 -4.06
C SER A 328 -7.99 16.97 -4.34
N ASP A 329 -8.94 16.71 -5.24
CA ASP A 329 -10.03 17.63 -5.55
C ASP A 329 -11.20 17.49 -4.58
N LEU A 330 -11.57 16.26 -4.25
CA LEU A 330 -12.75 15.97 -3.42
C LEU A 330 -12.62 16.46 -1.98
N PHE A 331 -11.43 16.35 -1.38
CA PHE A 331 -11.20 16.58 0.05
C PHE A 331 -10.48 17.90 0.36
N ARG A 332 -10.80 18.96 -0.37
CA ARG A 332 -10.34 20.34 -0.07
C ARG A 332 -10.96 20.81 1.25
N ARG A 333 -10.22 21.67 1.96
CA ARG A 333 -10.65 22.20 3.25
C ARG A 333 -10.65 23.74 3.23
N SER A 334 -11.75 24.34 3.54
CA SER A 334 -11.83 25.77 3.85
C SER A 334 -11.59 25.98 5.33
N MET A 335 -10.77 26.95 5.68
CA MET A 335 -10.49 27.36 7.05
C MET A 335 -11.03 28.77 7.26
N PRO A 336 -11.70 29.07 8.41
CA PRO A 336 -12.29 30.40 8.65
C PRO A 336 -11.28 31.55 8.56
N ASP A 337 -10.06 31.30 9.02
CA ASP A 337 -8.99 32.30 9.14
C ASP A 337 -8.02 32.28 7.95
N HIS A 338 -8.33 31.54 6.88
CA HIS A 338 -7.46 31.44 5.71
C HIS A 338 -8.26 31.73 4.43
N PRO A 339 -7.83 32.73 3.63
CA PRO A 339 -8.60 33.16 2.44
C PRO A 339 -8.65 32.10 1.33
N ALA A 340 -7.63 31.22 1.27
CA ALA A 340 -7.53 30.17 0.27
C ALA A 340 -8.03 28.82 0.80
N PRO A 341 -8.72 28.02 -0.03
CA PRO A 341 -8.95 26.62 0.29
C PRO A 341 -7.61 25.86 0.33
N LEU A 342 -7.43 25.02 1.35
CA LEU A 342 -6.25 24.17 1.51
C LEU A 342 -6.55 22.75 1.04
N ALA A 343 -5.56 22.05 0.53
CA ALA A 343 -5.62 20.62 0.35
C ALA A 343 -5.82 19.94 1.71
N SER A 344 -6.37 18.73 1.71
CA SER A 344 -6.53 17.98 2.96
C SER A 344 -5.19 17.75 3.64
N PRO A 345 -5.14 17.67 4.98
CA PRO A 345 -3.90 17.45 5.72
C PRO A 345 -3.13 16.20 5.27
N PHE A 346 -3.84 15.14 4.83
CA PHE A 346 -3.20 13.94 4.28
C PHE A 346 -2.50 14.22 2.94
N ILE A 347 -3.16 14.94 2.02
CA ILE A 347 -2.57 15.32 0.73
C ILE A 347 -1.38 16.25 0.94
N VAL A 348 -1.51 17.23 1.85
CA VAL A 348 -0.39 18.13 2.20
C VAL A 348 0.80 17.33 2.73
N TYR A 349 0.57 16.36 3.62
CA TYR A 349 1.62 15.48 4.13
C TYR A 349 2.34 14.71 3.01
N LEU A 350 1.57 14.12 2.09
CA LEU A 350 2.12 13.37 0.96
C LEU A 350 2.95 14.27 0.02
N ASP A 351 2.48 15.50 -0.23
CA ASP A 351 3.19 16.47 -1.06
C ASP A 351 4.50 16.93 -0.40
N LEU A 352 4.50 17.18 0.89
CA LEU A 352 5.70 17.53 1.65
C LEU A 352 6.74 16.42 1.63
N LEU A 353 6.33 15.16 1.73
CA LEU A 353 7.25 14.01 1.64
C LEU A 353 7.81 13.80 0.24
N LYS A 354 7.04 14.11 -0.80
CA LYS A 354 7.47 14.01 -2.21
C LYS A 354 8.44 15.11 -2.58
N ASP A 355 8.28 16.29 -2.00
CA ASP A 355 9.08 17.47 -2.28
C ASP A 355 10.13 17.70 -1.18
N ALA A 356 11.38 17.34 -1.48
CA ALA A 356 12.50 17.46 -0.54
C ALA A 356 13.05 18.89 -0.39
N ARG A 357 12.36 19.93 -0.91
CA ARG A 357 12.81 21.33 -0.79
C ARG A 357 12.82 21.80 0.68
N GLY A 358 13.90 22.50 1.06
CA GLY A 358 14.03 23.16 2.36
C GLY A 358 13.75 22.20 3.53
N ARG A 359 12.86 22.62 4.44
CA ARG A 359 12.49 21.87 5.67
C ARG A 359 11.16 21.13 5.51
N ASN A 360 10.78 20.74 4.29
CA ASN A 360 9.50 20.08 4.04
C ASN A 360 9.35 18.74 4.79
N GLN A 361 10.43 17.97 4.96
CA GLN A 361 10.39 16.73 5.74
C GLN A 361 10.14 16.96 7.23
N GLU A 362 10.73 18.02 7.80
CA GLU A 362 10.48 18.42 9.20
C GLU A 362 9.02 18.86 9.36
N LEU A 363 8.52 19.66 8.41
CA LEU A 363 7.13 20.12 8.39
C LEU A 363 6.16 18.96 8.24
N ALA A 364 6.47 17.95 7.40
CA ALA A 364 5.70 16.73 7.27
C ALA A 364 5.64 15.96 8.60
N SER A 365 6.79 15.83 9.29
CA SER A 365 6.85 15.16 10.60
C SER A 365 6.02 15.90 11.65
N GLN A 366 6.09 17.25 11.67
CA GLN A 366 5.28 18.11 12.54
C GLN A 366 3.78 17.89 12.23
N LEU A 367 3.39 17.94 10.97
CA LEU A 367 2.00 17.76 10.53
C LEU A 367 1.48 16.36 10.92
N ARG A 368 2.29 15.32 10.73
CA ARG A 368 1.94 13.94 11.12
C ARG A 368 1.64 13.82 12.61
N SER A 369 2.52 14.36 13.44
CA SER A 369 2.40 14.22 14.90
C SER A 369 1.30 15.11 15.51
N THR A 370 1.12 16.34 15.01
CA THR A 370 0.21 17.31 15.63
C THR A 370 -1.20 17.31 15.07
N VAL A 371 -1.34 17.13 13.75
CA VAL A 371 -2.63 17.23 13.02
C VAL A 371 -3.16 15.87 12.63
N LEU A 372 -2.35 15.02 12.00
CA LEU A 372 -2.79 13.70 11.55
C LEU A 372 -2.91 12.73 12.71
N LYS A 373 -1.99 12.77 13.66
CA LYS A 373 -1.95 11.91 14.86
C LYS A 373 -1.98 10.41 14.53
N VAL A 374 -1.13 10.01 13.58
CA VAL A 374 -1.02 8.62 13.07
C VAL A 374 0.43 8.18 12.97
#